data_139ac0b7abdd4e90664dec4bcb2a1128
#
_entry.id   139ac0b7abdd4e90664dec4bcb2a1128
#
_cell.length_a   1.000
_cell.length_b   1.000
_cell.length_c   1.000
_cell.angle_alpha   90.00
_cell.angle_beta   90.00
_cell.angle_gamma   90.00
#
_symmetry.space_group_name_H-M   'P 1'
#
loop_
_entity.id
_entity.type
_entity.pdbx_description
1 polymer ?
#
loop_
_entity_poly.entity_id
_entity_poly.type
_entity_poly.pdbx_seq_one_letter_code
_entity_poly.pdbx_strand_id
1 'polypeptide(L)'
;MMQRPEIKELSNIQIFKPQSTSLDNGIDMKSISIGDQPVSRLDIIFEGGRCDGRNQTVSEMLSTILREGTTSLNAQEIAEALDYHGAWLGCDASSHNATLSLYSLNRNFEKVVPILADIVMNPSFPEQELSNLKSLAANRLRINRQKVAFLAMETFARLHFGEGSNLGKVVSENDIESITTEELSKFHKQWFAPQNMSVILSGKVEGQMFDVVNNCFGKTPVTGAPQQSATDSQSIKFKPDTVVVDKPDALQSAVRMGMPTVLRSDADYIPLRILVTALGGYFGSRLMTNIREDKGYTYGISASLLGYRNNSFISISCQCDTSHTWQVAKEIKTEIEKLQNDTIPDDELRRLKSFMISDLARTLDTPFSIADYYASLHNNHISTDYFERQLTTINSISASSLLDIAQRRLSSAEMLTVVAGNAKEL
;
A
#
# COMPACT_ATOMS: atom_id res chain seq x y z
N MET A 1 -19.91 -30.22 -27.22
CA MET A 1 -19.26 -29.77 -25.99
C MET A 1 -18.00 -29.01 -26.36
N MET A 2 -17.86 -27.72 -26.02
CA MET A 2 -16.58 -27.05 -26.21
C MET A 2 -15.56 -27.69 -25.29
N GLN A 3 -14.45 -28.14 -25.86
CA GLN A 3 -13.31 -28.67 -25.11
C GLN A 3 -12.72 -27.52 -24.26
N ARG A 4 -12.51 -27.74 -22.96
CA ARG A 4 -11.78 -26.77 -22.12
C ARG A 4 -10.41 -26.52 -22.76
N PRO A 5 -9.98 -25.24 -22.86
CA PRO A 5 -8.63 -24.95 -23.31
C PRO A 5 -7.61 -25.60 -22.37
N GLU A 6 -6.52 -26.06 -22.94
CA GLU A 6 -5.41 -26.66 -22.20
C GLU A 6 -4.77 -25.59 -21.28
N ILE A 7 -4.63 -25.92 -20.00
CA ILE A 7 -3.95 -25.04 -19.04
C ILE A 7 -2.45 -25.17 -19.32
N LYS A 8 -1.87 -24.10 -19.85
CA LYS A 8 -0.41 -24.00 -20.01
C LYS A 8 0.19 -23.41 -18.76
N GLU A 9 1.21 -24.08 -18.21
CA GLU A 9 1.99 -23.51 -17.12
C GLU A 9 2.78 -22.30 -17.64
N LEU A 10 2.74 -21.19 -16.87
CA LEU A 10 3.53 -20.00 -17.16
C LEU A 10 5.00 -20.33 -16.85
N SER A 11 5.79 -20.59 -17.89
CA SER A 11 7.24 -20.75 -17.81
C SER A 11 7.91 -19.51 -18.42
N ASN A 12 9.04 -19.08 -17.84
CA ASN A 12 9.83 -17.94 -18.33
C ASN A 12 9.19 -16.55 -18.17
N ILE A 13 8.70 -16.23 -16.98
CA ILE A 13 8.35 -14.86 -16.65
C ILE A 13 9.63 -14.08 -16.40
N GLN A 14 9.86 -13.03 -17.20
CA GLN A 14 10.99 -12.11 -17.04
C GLN A 14 10.47 -10.73 -16.73
N ILE A 15 11.01 -10.11 -15.68
CA ILE A 15 10.73 -8.72 -15.38
C ILE A 15 11.61 -7.82 -16.24
N PHE A 16 11.00 -6.77 -16.81
CA PHE A 16 11.76 -5.71 -17.45
C PHE A 16 12.52 -4.90 -16.38
N LYS A 17 13.84 -4.78 -16.54
CA LYS A 17 14.67 -4.00 -15.61
C LYS A 17 14.70 -2.53 -16.04
N PRO A 18 14.42 -1.59 -15.12
CA PRO A 18 14.48 -0.17 -15.45
C PRO A 18 15.92 0.24 -15.79
N GLN A 19 16.05 1.18 -16.69
CA GLN A 19 17.32 1.89 -16.89
C GLN A 19 17.45 2.93 -15.78
N SER A 20 18.57 2.92 -15.08
CA SER A 20 18.90 3.93 -14.05
C SER A 20 19.80 4.99 -14.65
N THR A 21 19.46 6.25 -14.40
CA THR A 21 20.25 7.43 -14.74
C THR A 21 20.10 8.44 -13.61
N SER A 22 20.86 9.55 -13.68
CA SER A 22 20.73 10.63 -12.70
C SER A 22 20.46 11.94 -13.42
N LEU A 23 19.65 12.80 -12.82
CA LEU A 23 19.49 14.18 -13.25
C LEU A 23 20.80 14.96 -12.96
N ASP A 24 20.96 16.15 -13.53
CA ASP A 24 22.17 16.97 -13.38
C ASP A 24 22.54 17.25 -11.92
N ASN A 25 21.56 17.31 -11.04
CA ASN A 25 21.74 17.51 -9.59
C ASN A 25 21.93 16.21 -8.79
N GLY A 26 22.01 15.05 -9.45
CA GLY A 26 22.24 13.76 -8.83
C GLY A 26 20.99 13.01 -8.34
N ILE A 27 19.78 13.52 -8.60
CA ILE A 27 18.54 12.79 -8.29
C ILE A 27 18.45 11.50 -9.12
N ASP A 28 18.18 10.36 -8.46
CA ASP A 28 18.00 9.07 -9.12
C ASP A 28 16.73 9.07 -9.98
N MET A 29 16.89 8.72 -11.25
CA MET A 29 15.78 8.55 -12.19
C MET A 29 15.83 7.16 -12.81
N LYS A 30 14.71 6.45 -12.73
CA LYS A 30 14.50 5.16 -13.39
C LYS A 30 13.57 5.33 -14.59
N SER A 31 13.92 4.69 -15.71
CA SER A 31 13.06 4.68 -16.89
C SER A 31 12.65 3.26 -17.29
N ILE A 32 11.37 3.09 -17.63
CA ILE A 32 10.75 1.84 -18.08
C ILE A 32 10.11 2.12 -19.43
N SER A 33 10.88 1.88 -20.51
CA SER A 33 10.43 2.15 -21.87
C SER A 33 9.93 0.87 -22.53
N ILE A 34 8.62 0.64 -22.44
CA ILE A 34 7.91 -0.50 -23.05
C ILE A 34 6.52 -0.07 -23.50
N GLY A 35 6.01 -0.75 -24.51
CA GLY A 35 4.67 -0.52 -25.06
C GLY A 35 4.69 0.42 -26.26
N ASP A 36 3.64 0.31 -27.09
CA ASP A 36 3.52 1.01 -28.37
C ASP A 36 2.65 2.27 -28.28
N GLN A 37 1.84 2.35 -27.23
CA GLN A 37 0.94 3.49 -27.03
C GLN A 37 1.74 4.75 -26.66
N PRO A 38 1.51 5.90 -27.34
CA PRO A 38 2.23 7.14 -27.07
C PRO A 38 1.70 7.83 -25.80
N VAL A 39 1.78 7.11 -24.68
CA VAL A 39 1.42 7.57 -23.34
C VAL A 39 2.58 7.31 -22.41
N SER A 40 2.84 8.26 -21.53
CA SER A 40 3.86 8.16 -20.49
C SER A 40 3.30 8.56 -19.14
N ARG A 41 3.91 8.03 -18.08
CA ARG A 41 3.69 8.42 -16.69
C ARG A 41 5.01 8.85 -16.08
N LEU A 42 4.97 10.01 -15.45
CA LEU A 42 6.06 10.54 -14.63
C LEU A 42 5.64 10.49 -13.17
N ASP A 43 6.35 9.70 -12.36
CA ASP A 43 6.18 9.62 -10.92
C ASP A 43 7.30 10.40 -10.23
N ILE A 44 6.94 11.39 -9.43
CA ILE A 44 7.83 12.07 -8.50
C ILE A 44 7.52 11.53 -7.11
N ILE A 45 8.49 10.84 -6.53
CA ILE A 45 8.36 10.16 -5.24
C ILE A 45 9.22 10.90 -4.23
N PHE A 46 8.61 11.28 -3.11
CA PHE A 46 9.30 11.89 -1.98
C PHE A 46 9.30 10.96 -0.78
N GLU A 47 10.37 10.98 -0.02
CA GLU A 47 10.32 10.56 1.37
C GLU A 47 9.35 11.48 2.12
N GLY A 48 8.75 11.02 3.20
CA GLY A 48 7.77 11.83 3.93
C GLY A 48 6.33 11.43 3.64
N GLY A 49 5.90 10.35 4.26
CA GLY A 49 4.56 9.81 4.19
C GLY A 49 3.74 10.10 5.45
N ARG A 50 2.69 9.29 5.65
CA ARG A 50 1.77 9.43 6.78
C ARG A 50 2.42 9.23 8.15
N CYS A 51 3.53 8.50 8.20
CA CYS A 51 4.28 8.25 9.45
C CYS A 51 5.18 9.41 9.85
N ASP A 52 5.40 10.40 8.99
CA ASP A 52 6.41 11.46 9.18
C ASP A 52 5.83 12.79 9.69
N GLY A 53 4.50 12.96 9.61
CA GLY A 53 3.79 14.09 10.23
C GLY A 53 3.53 13.90 11.72
N ARG A 54 3.00 14.92 12.40
CA ARG A 54 2.52 14.77 13.80
C ARG A 54 1.34 13.79 13.92
N ASN A 55 0.60 13.59 12.83
CA ASN A 55 -0.39 12.54 12.62
C ASN A 55 -0.47 12.19 11.13
N GLN A 56 -1.16 11.11 10.79
CA GLN A 56 -1.28 10.62 9.42
C GLN A 56 -1.93 11.62 8.45
N THR A 57 -2.78 12.50 8.95
CA THR A 57 -3.58 13.42 8.13
C THR A 57 -2.76 14.56 7.52
N VAL A 58 -1.64 14.95 8.13
CA VAL A 58 -0.79 16.06 7.64
C VAL A 58 -0.27 15.75 6.24
N SER A 59 0.32 14.57 6.02
CA SER A 59 0.84 14.17 4.71
C SER A 59 -0.28 13.94 3.68
N GLU A 60 -1.41 13.37 4.10
CA GLU A 60 -2.59 13.19 3.23
C GLU A 60 -3.16 14.55 2.80
N MET A 61 -3.27 15.50 3.75
CA MET A 61 -3.77 16.84 3.48
C MET A 61 -2.82 17.59 2.56
N LEU A 62 -1.50 17.49 2.81
CA LEU A 62 -0.49 18.08 1.93
C LEU A 62 -0.63 17.54 0.51
N SER A 63 -0.64 16.22 0.33
CA SER A 63 -0.72 15.60 -1.01
C SER A 63 -1.96 16.05 -1.77
N THR A 64 -3.07 16.30 -1.07
CA THR A 64 -4.31 16.77 -1.70
C THR A 64 -4.22 18.26 -2.06
N ILE A 65 -3.75 19.11 -1.15
CA ILE A 65 -3.76 20.57 -1.33
C ILE A 65 -2.75 21.06 -2.37
N LEU A 66 -1.74 20.26 -2.70
CA LEU A 66 -0.77 20.62 -3.75
C LEU A 66 -1.42 20.96 -5.09
N ARG A 67 -2.56 20.37 -5.42
CA ARG A 67 -3.31 20.65 -6.65
C ARG A 67 -4.22 21.87 -6.58
N GLU A 68 -4.39 22.43 -5.39
CA GLU A 68 -5.34 23.51 -5.14
C GLU A 68 -4.72 24.91 -5.35
N GLY A 69 -3.43 24.98 -5.72
CA GLY A 69 -2.80 26.22 -6.11
C GLY A 69 -1.29 26.23 -6.01
N THR A 70 -0.67 27.00 -6.89
CA THR A 70 0.74 27.36 -6.86
C THR A 70 0.87 28.86 -6.65
N THR A 71 2.10 29.37 -6.62
CA THR A 71 2.35 30.83 -6.59
C THR A 71 1.95 31.53 -7.88
N SER A 72 1.76 30.78 -8.98
CA SER A 72 1.46 31.32 -10.31
C SER A 72 0.08 30.92 -10.84
N LEU A 73 -0.51 29.82 -10.37
CA LEU A 73 -1.78 29.26 -10.85
C LEU A 73 -2.71 28.93 -9.68
N ASN A 74 -4.00 29.22 -9.83
CA ASN A 74 -5.02 28.73 -8.90
C ASN A 74 -5.52 27.32 -9.28
N ALA A 75 -6.37 26.70 -8.44
CA ALA A 75 -6.89 25.35 -8.64
C ALA A 75 -7.57 25.14 -9.99
N GLN A 76 -8.41 26.12 -10.40
CA GLN A 76 -9.13 26.06 -11.68
C GLN A 76 -8.15 26.11 -12.86
N GLU A 77 -7.18 27.02 -12.83
CA GLU A 77 -6.18 27.16 -13.90
C GLU A 77 -5.31 25.90 -14.02
N ILE A 78 -4.93 25.27 -12.89
CA ILE A 78 -4.22 24.00 -12.90
C ILE A 78 -5.08 22.89 -13.55
N ALA A 79 -6.33 22.78 -13.15
CA ALA A 79 -7.25 21.78 -13.68
C ALA A 79 -7.48 21.98 -15.20
N GLU A 80 -7.78 23.21 -15.61
CA GLU A 80 -7.98 23.56 -17.02
C GLU A 80 -6.75 23.29 -17.89
N ALA A 81 -5.54 23.59 -17.38
CA ALA A 81 -4.29 23.37 -18.09
C ALA A 81 -4.00 21.87 -18.28
N LEU A 82 -4.23 21.05 -17.26
CA LEU A 82 -4.07 19.61 -17.34
C LEU A 82 -5.13 18.97 -18.27
N ASP A 83 -6.39 19.34 -18.11
CA ASP A 83 -7.51 18.82 -18.91
C ASP A 83 -7.36 19.19 -20.40
N TYR A 84 -6.97 20.45 -20.70
CA TYR A 84 -6.72 20.89 -22.06
C TYR A 84 -5.67 20.03 -22.79
N HIS A 85 -4.67 19.54 -22.06
CA HIS A 85 -3.64 18.66 -22.60
C HIS A 85 -3.96 17.18 -22.48
N GLY A 86 -5.13 16.81 -21.90
CA GLY A 86 -5.52 15.42 -21.65
C GLY A 86 -4.57 14.71 -20.69
N ALA A 87 -4.07 15.44 -19.70
CA ALA A 87 -3.20 14.91 -18.64
C ALA A 87 -4.01 14.63 -17.36
N TRP A 88 -3.55 13.65 -16.59
CA TRP A 88 -4.13 13.35 -15.30
C TRP A 88 -3.03 13.34 -14.23
N LEU A 89 -3.31 14.00 -13.11
CA LEU A 89 -2.39 14.09 -11.97
C LEU A 89 -3.02 13.45 -10.74
N GLY A 90 -2.38 12.39 -10.22
CA GLY A 90 -2.62 11.80 -8.91
C GLY A 90 -1.61 12.31 -7.88
N CYS A 91 -2.07 12.52 -6.65
CA CYS A 91 -1.22 12.88 -5.52
C CYS A 91 -1.62 12.00 -4.34
N ASP A 92 -0.73 11.12 -3.91
CA ASP A 92 -1.01 10.12 -2.90
C ASP A 92 0.06 10.13 -1.80
N ALA A 93 -0.38 9.92 -0.54
CA ALA A 93 0.50 9.70 0.60
C ALA A 93 0.38 8.25 1.08
N SER A 94 1.47 7.51 0.97
CA SER A 94 1.62 6.20 1.60
C SER A 94 2.13 6.32 3.05
N SER A 95 2.48 5.21 3.68
CA SER A 95 2.99 5.26 5.06
C SER A 95 4.31 6.04 5.17
N HIS A 96 5.21 5.88 4.21
CA HIS A 96 6.58 6.44 4.26
C HIS A 96 6.93 7.37 3.10
N ASN A 97 6.08 7.46 2.08
CA ASN A 97 6.33 8.22 0.88
C ASN A 97 5.11 9.01 0.45
N ALA A 98 5.34 10.12 -0.25
CA ALA A 98 4.34 10.80 -1.05
C ALA A 98 4.70 10.67 -2.53
N THR A 99 3.72 10.43 -3.38
CA THR A 99 3.93 10.25 -4.84
C THR A 99 2.99 11.15 -5.62
N LEU A 100 3.56 11.89 -6.56
CA LEU A 100 2.80 12.62 -7.57
C LEU A 100 2.98 11.88 -8.91
N SER A 101 1.88 11.42 -9.49
CA SER A 101 1.86 10.64 -10.73
C SER A 101 1.18 11.44 -11.84
N LEU A 102 1.93 11.86 -12.83
CA LEU A 102 1.43 12.58 -13.99
C LEU A 102 1.35 11.66 -15.21
N TYR A 103 0.14 11.39 -15.68
CA TYR A 103 -0.11 10.68 -16.93
C TYR A 103 -0.33 11.71 -18.05
N SER A 104 0.30 11.49 -19.19
CA SER A 104 0.11 12.34 -20.37
C SER A 104 0.31 11.60 -21.69
N LEU A 105 -0.29 12.15 -22.75
CA LEU A 105 0.13 11.80 -24.09
C LEU A 105 1.55 12.31 -24.34
N ASN A 106 2.39 11.54 -25.02
CA ASN A 106 3.78 11.91 -25.29
C ASN A 106 3.93 13.28 -25.94
N ARG A 107 3.06 13.61 -26.91
CA ARG A 107 3.06 14.91 -27.61
C ARG A 107 2.82 16.13 -26.71
N ASN A 108 2.26 15.91 -25.51
CA ASN A 108 1.94 16.97 -24.56
C ASN A 108 2.87 16.96 -23.33
N PHE A 109 3.79 15.98 -23.24
CA PHE A 109 4.67 15.78 -22.09
C PHE A 109 5.46 17.05 -21.74
N GLU A 110 6.08 17.69 -22.73
CA GLU A 110 6.85 18.93 -22.55
C GLU A 110 6.01 20.10 -22.00
N LYS A 111 4.69 20.08 -22.25
CA LYS A 111 3.79 21.15 -21.80
C LYS A 111 3.27 20.93 -20.39
N VAL A 112 3.09 19.67 -19.96
CA VAL A 112 2.46 19.35 -18.67
C VAL A 112 3.46 19.10 -17.55
N VAL A 113 4.69 18.67 -17.84
CA VAL A 113 5.72 18.48 -16.82
C VAL A 113 6.12 19.77 -16.11
N PRO A 114 6.22 20.95 -16.78
CA PRO A 114 6.42 22.23 -16.08
C PRO A 114 5.29 22.58 -15.09
N ILE A 115 4.04 22.20 -15.39
CA ILE A 115 2.90 22.40 -14.47
C ILE A 115 3.09 21.53 -13.23
N LEU A 116 3.46 20.25 -13.39
CA LEU A 116 3.81 19.39 -12.26
C LEU A 116 4.95 19.94 -11.44
N ALA A 117 5.99 20.48 -12.10
CA ALA A 117 7.13 21.06 -11.40
C ALA A 117 6.73 22.29 -10.58
N ASP A 118 5.84 23.15 -11.09
CA ASP A 118 5.32 24.29 -10.35
C ASP A 118 4.48 23.86 -9.14
N ILE A 119 3.63 22.84 -9.30
CA ILE A 119 2.85 22.24 -8.21
C ILE A 119 3.76 21.69 -7.10
N VAL A 120 4.85 21.03 -7.49
CA VAL A 120 5.80 20.41 -6.53
C VAL A 120 6.66 21.47 -5.85
N MET A 121 7.16 22.45 -6.59
CA MET A 121 8.21 23.37 -6.11
C MET A 121 7.65 24.65 -5.50
N ASN A 122 6.48 25.09 -5.93
CA ASN A 122 5.92 26.41 -5.61
C ASN A 122 4.46 26.36 -5.12
N PRO A 123 4.05 25.43 -4.25
CA PRO A 123 2.66 25.38 -3.75
C PRO A 123 2.31 26.61 -2.91
N SER A 124 1.08 27.10 -3.04
CA SER A 124 0.58 28.29 -2.32
C SER A 124 -0.18 27.99 -1.04
N PHE A 125 -0.70 26.78 -0.86
CA PHE A 125 -1.52 26.35 0.29
C PHE A 125 -2.69 27.29 0.61
N PRO A 126 -3.67 27.49 -0.29
CA PRO A 126 -4.74 28.45 -0.07
C PRO A 126 -5.58 28.09 1.17
N GLU A 127 -5.78 29.06 2.08
CA GLU A 127 -6.50 28.83 3.35
C GLU A 127 -7.94 28.37 3.14
N GLN A 128 -8.63 28.92 2.13
CA GLN A 128 -9.99 28.52 1.82
C GLN A 128 -10.07 27.05 1.39
N GLU A 129 -9.12 26.61 0.57
CA GLU A 129 -9.06 25.20 0.12
C GLU A 129 -8.66 24.28 1.27
N LEU A 130 -7.76 24.71 2.15
CA LEU A 130 -7.45 23.96 3.36
C LEU A 130 -8.71 23.78 4.24
N SER A 131 -9.51 24.84 4.41
CA SER A 131 -10.77 24.77 5.16
C SER A 131 -11.76 23.78 4.53
N ASN A 132 -11.89 23.80 3.20
CA ASN A 132 -12.72 22.85 2.45
C ASN A 132 -12.25 21.39 2.66
N LEU A 133 -10.95 21.14 2.53
CA LEU A 133 -10.35 19.81 2.71
C LEU A 133 -10.50 19.30 4.15
N LYS A 134 -10.35 20.14 5.17
CA LYS A 134 -10.60 19.77 6.57
C LYS A 134 -12.05 19.32 6.76
N SER A 135 -13.00 20.08 6.24
CA SER A 135 -14.42 19.75 6.32
C SER A 135 -14.73 18.42 5.66
N LEU A 136 -14.15 18.15 4.48
CA LEU A 136 -14.28 16.86 3.77
C LEU A 136 -13.65 15.72 4.57
N ALA A 137 -12.46 15.91 5.13
CA ALA A 137 -11.74 14.90 5.92
C ALA A 137 -12.50 14.57 7.22
N ALA A 138 -13.01 15.58 7.93
CA ALA A 138 -13.82 15.39 9.15
C ALA A 138 -15.12 14.62 8.84
N ASN A 139 -15.82 15.00 7.77
CA ASN A 139 -17.03 14.29 7.35
C ASN A 139 -16.72 12.84 6.95
N ARG A 140 -15.64 12.60 6.21
CA ARG A 140 -15.18 11.23 5.85
C ARG A 140 -14.88 10.40 7.10
N LEU A 141 -14.23 10.99 8.10
CA LEU A 141 -13.94 10.32 9.37
C LEU A 141 -15.23 9.92 10.10
N ARG A 142 -16.21 10.84 10.22
CA ARG A 142 -17.52 10.56 10.84
C ARG A 142 -18.25 9.42 10.14
N ILE A 143 -18.32 9.46 8.81
CA ILE A 143 -18.95 8.40 8.01
C ILE A 143 -18.22 7.06 8.19
N ASN A 144 -16.90 7.07 8.20
CA ASN A 144 -16.12 5.85 8.35
C ASN A 144 -16.30 5.24 9.74
N ARG A 145 -16.40 6.03 10.80
CA ARG A 145 -16.67 5.57 12.16
C ARG A 145 -18.07 4.98 12.37
N GLN A 146 -18.98 5.13 11.41
CA GLN A 146 -20.23 4.37 11.40
C GLN A 146 -20.06 2.92 10.91
N LYS A 147 -18.93 2.58 10.26
CA LYS A 147 -18.69 1.26 9.70
C LYS A 147 -17.94 0.37 10.68
N VAL A 148 -18.47 -0.79 10.98
CA VAL A 148 -17.82 -1.78 11.89
C VAL A 148 -16.43 -2.18 11.40
N ALA A 149 -16.22 -2.30 10.08
CA ALA A 149 -14.91 -2.61 9.51
C ALA A 149 -13.85 -1.54 9.81
N PHE A 150 -14.25 -0.26 9.80
CA PHE A 150 -13.35 0.84 10.13
C PHE A 150 -13.02 0.86 11.62
N LEU A 151 -14.01 0.67 12.49
CA LEU A 151 -13.79 0.60 13.94
C LEU A 151 -12.86 -0.57 14.32
N ALA A 152 -13.05 -1.74 13.69
CA ALA A 152 -12.17 -2.89 13.91
C ALA A 152 -10.73 -2.59 13.43
N MET A 153 -10.58 -1.94 12.27
CA MET A 153 -9.26 -1.56 11.73
C MET A 153 -8.56 -0.52 12.60
N GLU A 154 -9.24 0.56 12.99
CA GLU A 154 -8.69 1.63 13.83
C GLU A 154 -8.26 1.09 15.19
N THR A 155 -9.10 0.26 15.82
CA THR A 155 -8.80 -0.37 17.11
C THR A 155 -7.65 -1.36 16.98
N PHE A 156 -7.64 -2.19 15.93
CA PHE A 156 -6.54 -3.10 15.68
C PHE A 156 -5.22 -2.36 15.49
N ALA A 157 -5.18 -1.32 14.67
CA ALA A 157 -3.97 -0.53 14.43
C ALA A 157 -3.46 0.10 15.75
N ARG A 158 -4.33 0.67 16.55
CA ARG A 158 -4.00 1.25 17.87
C ARG A 158 -3.37 0.23 18.80
N LEU A 159 -3.94 -0.96 18.91
CA LEU A 159 -3.46 -2.01 19.79
C LEU A 159 -2.21 -2.71 19.25
N HIS A 160 -2.12 -2.85 17.92
CA HIS A 160 -1.01 -3.52 17.26
C HIS A 160 0.25 -2.66 17.21
N PHE A 161 0.12 -1.37 16.84
CA PHE A 161 1.23 -0.45 16.68
C PHE A 161 1.46 0.45 17.90
N GLY A 162 0.49 0.52 18.84
CA GLY A 162 0.51 1.42 20.00
C GLY A 162 0.17 2.87 19.66
N GLU A 163 -0.40 3.58 20.61
CA GLU A 163 -0.84 4.98 20.45
C GLU A 163 0.33 5.97 20.27
N GLY A 164 1.53 5.59 20.67
CA GLY A 164 2.76 6.37 20.47
C GLY A 164 3.35 6.29 19.07
N SER A 165 2.90 5.33 18.26
CA SER A 165 3.30 5.15 16.87
C SER A 165 2.34 5.88 15.94
N ASN A 166 2.87 6.51 14.87
CA ASN A 166 2.02 7.13 13.86
C ASN A 166 1.12 6.12 13.12
N LEU A 167 1.51 4.85 13.05
CA LEU A 167 0.67 3.78 12.49
C LEU A 167 -0.51 3.40 13.40
N GLY A 168 -0.34 3.54 14.72
CA GLY A 168 -1.37 3.22 15.73
C GLY A 168 -2.14 4.43 16.25
N LYS A 169 -1.74 5.63 15.91
CA LYS A 169 -2.38 6.85 16.37
C LYS A 169 -3.78 7.00 15.77
N VAL A 170 -4.77 7.12 16.64
CA VAL A 170 -6.15 7.41 16.25
C VAL A 170 -6.29 8.89 15.95
N VAL A 171 -6.68 9.23 14.72
CA VAL A 171 -6.90 10.62 14.28
C VAL A 171 -8.26 11.10 14.78
N SER A 172 -8.31 12.22 15.50
CA SER A 172 -9.54 12.89 15.91
C SER A 172 -9.96 13.99 14.94
N GLU A 173 -11.20 14.46 15.04
CA GLU A 173 -11.65 15.64 14.29
C GLU A 173 -10.84 16.88 14.68
N ASN A 174 -10.45 17.00 15.94
CA ASN A 174 -9.59 18.10 16.41
C ASN A 174 -8.19 18.03 15.80
N ASP A 175 -7.64 16.84 15.56
CA ASP A 175 -6.37 16.69 14.85
C ASP A 175 -6.45 17.21 13.40
N ILE A 176 -7.59 17.00 12.74
CA ILE A 176 -7.85 17.50 11.39
C ILE A 176 -8.02 19.04 11.43
N GLU A 177 -8.86 19.53 12.31
CA GLU A 177 -9.19 20.97 12.41
C GLU A 177 -7.97 21.82 12.75
N SER A 178 -7.06 21.31 13.57
CA SER A 178 -5.86 22.01 14.02
C SER A 178 -4.72 22.08 12.99
N ILE A 179 -4.85 21.48 11.79
CA ILE A 179 -3.84 21.60 10.74
C ILE A 179 -3.83 23.04 10.19
N THR A 180 -2.65 23.62 10.04
CA THR A 180 -2.47 24.98 9.51
C THR A 180 -1.66 24.99 8.22
N THR A 181 -1.76 26.06 7.46
CA THR A 181 -0.96 26.28 6.25
C THR A 181 0.53 26.33 6.56
N GLU A 182 0.92 26.86 7.73
CA GLU A 182 2.31 26.90 8.19
C GLU A 182 2.83 25.47 8.46
N GLU A 183 1.99 24.61 9.06
CA GLU A 183 2.37 23.21 9.28
C GLU A 183 2.58 22.47 7.97
N LEU A 184 1.67 22.65 7.00
CA LEU A 184 1.79 22.06 5.66
C LEU A 184 3.03 22.60 4.92
N SER A 185 3.28 23.91 4.97
CA SER A 185 4.46 24.53 4.38
C SER A 185 5.76 24.02 5.03
N LYS A 186 5.78 23.83 6.34
CA LYS A 186 6.93 23.26 7.05
C LYS A 186 7.18 21.81 6.64
N PHE A 187 6.11 20.99 6.60
CA PHE A 187 6.20 19.61 6.18
C PHE A 187 6.68 19.50 4.72
N HIS A 188 6.13 20.33 3.83
CA HIS A 188 6.55 20.40 2.43
C HIS A 188 8.05 20.73 2.30
N LYS A 189 8.52 21.81 2.94
CA LYS A 189 9.94 22.21 2.90
C LYS A 189 10.88 21.13 3.44
N GLN A 190 10.43 20.37 4.43
CA GLN A 190 11.22 19.31 5.03
C GLN A 190 11.31 18.08 4.15
N TRP A 191 10.18 17.65 3.57
CA TRP A 191 10.06 16.34 2.93
C TRP A 191 10.04 16.39 1.41
N PHE A 192 9.48 17.44 0.78
CA PHE A 192 9.39 17.59 -0.66
C PHE A 192 10.60 18.33 -1.26
N ALA A 193 11.74 18.19 -0.61
CA ALA A 193 13.01 18.75 -1.05
C ALA A 193 13.76 17.80 -2.01
N PRO A 194 14.63 18.33 -2.90
CA PRO A 194 15.34 17.53 -3.89
C PRO A 194 16.12 16.34 -3.34
N GLN A 195 16.70 16.43 -2.14
CA GLN A 195 17.44 15.34 -1.50
C GLN A 195 16.56 14.13 -1.11
N ASN A 196 15.25 14.31 -1.06
CA ASN A 196 14.26 13.27 -0.72
C ASN A 196 13.52 12.76 -1.95
N MET A 197 13.87 13.26 -3.14
CA MET A 197 13.18 12.99 -4.40
C MET A 197 13.79 11.80 -5.13
N SER A 198 12.96 10.96 -5.69
CA SER A 198 13.32 10.02 -6.75
C SER A 198 12.29 10.08 -7.87
N VAL A 199 12.69 9.70 -9.08
CA VAL A 199 11.88 9.85 -10.28
C VAL A 199 11.75 8.52 -11.00
N ILE A 200 10.51 8.18 -11.43
CA ILE A 200 10.28 7.05 -12.34
C ILE A 200 9.51 7.56 -13.56
N LEU A 201 10.07 7.33 -14.76
CA LEU A 201 9.42 7.61 -16.02
C LEU A 201 9.08 6.29 -16.70
N SER A 202 7.80 6.07 -17.02
CA SER A 202 7.31 4.82 -17.59
C SER A 202 6.37 5.05 -18.76
N GLY A 203 6.28 4.05 -19.65
CA GLY A 203 5.46 4.12 -20.86
C GLY A 203 6.31 4.03 -22.12
N LYS A 204 5.87 4.66 -23.19
CA LYS A 204 6.69 4.84 -24.43
C LYS A 204 7.63 6.03 -24.22
N VAL A 205 8.75 5.77 -23.54
CA VAL A 205 9.72 6.83 -23.23
C VAL A 205 10.49 7.24 -24.48
N GLU A 206 10.49 8.53 -24.81
CA GLU A 206 11.22 9.16 -25.91
C GLU A 206 12.41 9.96 -25.37
N GLY A 207 13.52 10.03 -26.10
CA GLY A 207 14.79 10.59 -25.59
C GLY A 207 14.68 12.02 -25.05
N GLN A 208 13.89 12.88 -25.69
CA GLN A 208 13.66 14.27 -25.26
C GLN A 208 12.97 14.40 -23.90
N MET A 209 12.27 13.35 -23.43
CA MET A 209 11.57 13.40 -22.15
C MET A 209 12.53 13.50 -20.97
N PHE A 210 13.72 12.90 -21.08
CA PHE A 210 14.75 13.06 -20.06
C PHE A 210 15.14 14.53 -19.89
N ASP A 211 15.37 15.24 -21.01
CA ASP A 211 15.76 16.66 -20.99
C ASP A 211 14.66 17.53 -20.36
N VAL A 212 13.40 17.23 -20.65
CA VAL A 212 12.25 17.93 -20.05
C VAL A 212 12.24 17.74 -18.52
N VAL A 213 12.36 16.50 -18.04
CA VAL A 213 12.41 16.20 -16.60
C VAL A 213 13.64 16.85 -15.97
N ASN A 214 14.80 16.72 -16.60
CA ASN A 214 16.05 17.32 -16.11
C ASN A 214 15.99 18.86 -16.04
N ASN A 215 15.37 19.50 -17.02
CA ASN A 215 15.18 20.96 -17.01
C ASN A 215 14.26 21.41 -15.89
N CYS A 216 13.24 20.62 -15.54
CA CYS A 216 12.28 20.96 -14.49
C CYS A 216 12.78 20.62 -13.07
N PHE A 217 13.45 19.49 -12.89
CA PHE A 217 13.80 18.98 -11.56
C PHE A 217 15.31 18.86 -11.33
N GLY A 218 16.12 18.79 -12.38
CA GLY A 218 17.57 18.60 -12.28
C GLY A 218 18.39 19.87 -12.05
N LYS A 219 17.78 21.06 -12.10
CA LYS A 219 18.49 22.35 -11.93
C LYS A 219 18.57 22.82 -10.49
N THR A 220 17.64 22.37 -9.63
CA THR A 220 17.64 22.75 -8.22
C THR A 220 18.72 21.96 -7.49
N PRO A 221 19.67 22.64 -6.81
CA PRO A 221 20.74 21.93 -6.09
C PRO A 221 20.19 21.00 -5.00
N VAL A 222 20.74 19.80 -4.91
CA VAL A 222 20.53 18.92 -3.78
C VAL A 222 21.40 19.40 -2.62
N THR A 223 20.76 19.85 -1.54
CA THR A 223 21.46 20.39 -0.36
C THR A 223 21.16 19.51 0.86
N GLY A 224 22.20 18.89 1.39
CA GLY A 224 22.07 18.02 2.58
C GLY A 224 21.85 16.54 2.26
N ALA A 225 21.75 15.74 3.31
CA ALA A 225 21.44 14.32 3.22
C ALA A 225 19.92 14.10 3.15
N PRO A 226 19.46 12.98 2.53
CA PRO A 226 18.05 12.59 2.59
C PRO A 226 17.56 12.52 4.03
N GLN A 227 16.34 13.00 4.25
CA GLN A 227 15.66 12.84 5.53
C GLN A 227 15.35 11.36 5.74
N GLN A 228 15.65 10.86 6.91
CA GLN A 228 15.20 9.52 7.29
C GLN A 228 13.81 9.63 7.91
N SER A 229 12.86 8.87 7.36
CA SER A 229 11.56 8.68 8.00
C SER A 229 11.77 8.24 9.45
N ALA A 230 11.02 8.84 10.37
CA ALA A 230 11.09 8.44 11.77
C ALA A 230 10.85 6.93 11.81
N THR A 231 11.87 6.20 12.22
CA THR A 231 11.71 4.79 12.49
C THR A 231 10.67 4.68 13.60
N ASP A 232 9.55 4.00 13.36
CA ASP A 232 8.66 3.51 14.42
C ASP A 232 9.45 2.46 15.25
N SER A 233 10.54 2.94 15.86
CA SER A 233 11.50 2.12 16.62
C SER A 233 11.06 1.90 18.06
N GLN A 234 9.89 2.37 18.44
CA GLN A 234 9.32 1.95 19.70
C GLN A 234 8.95 0.49 19.56
N SER A 235 9.71 -0.37 20.24
CA SER A 235 9.37 -1.77 20.43
C SER A 235 8.02 -1.82 21.15
N ILE A 236 6.96 -1.84 20.36
CA ILE A 236 5.60 -2.00 20.87
C ILE A 236 5.57 -3.36 21.52
N LYS A 237 5.26 -3.42 22.79
CA LYS A 237 4.98 -4.69 23.48
C LYS A 237 3.63 -5.18 22.98
N PHE A 238 3.65 -5.79 21.79
CA PHE A 238 2.50 -6.47 21.25
C PHE A 238 1.99 -7.47 22.30
N LYS A 239 0.69 -7.44 22.55
CA LYS A 239 0.03 -8.38 23.46
C LYS A 239 -1.14 -9.04 22.73
N PRO A 240 -1.13 -10.38 22.61
CA PRO A 240 -2.31 -11.09 22.15
C PRO A 240 -3.48 -10.80 23.09
N ASP A 241 -4.63 -10.45 22.53
CA ASP A 241 -5.83 -10.14 23.31
C ASP A 241 -7.07 -10.31 22.41
N THR A 242 -8.24 -10.31 23.05
CA THR A 242 -9.53 -10.23 22.36
C THR A 242 -10.28 -9.01 22.85
N VAL A 243 -10.52 -8.07 21.93
CA VAL A 243 -11.13 -6.78 22.23
C VAL A 243 -12.42 -6.62 21.42
N VAL A 244 -13.50 -6.26 22.10
CA VAL A 244 -14.81 -5.99 21.48
C VAL A 244 -15.06 -4.47 21.48
N VAL A 245 -15.39 -3.96 20.30
CA VAL A 245 -15.88 -2.59 20.10
C VAL A 245 -17.39 -2.70 19.90
N ASP A 246 -18.14 -2.40 20.95
CA ASP A 246 -19.60 -2.53 20.93
C ASP A 246 -20.25 -1.50 20.02
N LYS A 247 -21.10 -1.99 19.12
CA LYS A 247 -21.98 -1.19 18.25
C LYS A 247 -23.34 -1.85 18.17
N PRO A 248 -24.24 -1.58 19.14
CA PRO A 248 -25.48 -2.33 19.35
C PRO A 248 -26.46 -2.30 18.17
N ASP A 249 -26.40 -1.26 17.34
CA ASP A 249 -27.24 -1.05 16.16
C ASP A 249 -26.70 -1.70 14.88
N ALA A 250 -25.51 -2.34 14.96
CA ALA A 250 -24.91 -2.95 13.80
C ALA A 250 -25.58 -4.29 13.44
N LEU A 251 -25.95 -4.45 12.16
CA LEU A 251 -26.48 -5.69 11.61
C LEU A 251 -25.39 -6.72 11.30
N GLN A 252 -24.16 -6.26 11.13
CA GLN A 252 -22.99 -7.08 10.87
C GLN A 252 -21.89 -6.79 11.88
N SER A 253 -21.04 -7.77 12.11
CA SER A 253 -19.79 -7.61 12.85
C SER A 253 -18.60 -7.66 11.90
N ALA A 254 -17.55 -6.92 12.25
CA ALA A 254 -16.24 -7.05 11.63
C ALA A 254 -15.28 -7.76 12.59
N VAL A 255 -14.66 -8.82 12.10
CA VAL A 255 -13.61 -9.56 12.79
C VAL A 255 -12.28 -9.21 12.14
N ARG A 256 -11.33 -8.73 12.95
CA ARG A 256 -9.97 -8.48 12.52
C ARG A 256 -9.00 -9.19 13.44
N MET A 257 -8.16 -10.04 12.86
CA MET A 257 -7.16 -10.80 13.61
C MET A 257 -5.78 -10.56 12.99
N GLY A 258 -4.73 -10.59 13.81
CA GLY A 258 -3.39 -10.48 13.29
C GLY A 258 -2.32 -10.57 14.37
N MET A 259 -1.08 -10.74 13.94
CA MET A 259 0.10 -10.83 14.78
C MET A 259 1.33 -10.24 14.06
N PRO A 260 2.30 -9.70 14.82
CA PRO A 260 3.58 -9.27 14.25
C PRO A 260 4.31 -10.43 13.60
N THR A 261 5.15 -10.12 12.60
CA THR A 261 5.95 -11.14 11.93
C THR A 261 7.27 -10.57 11.40
N VAL A 262 8.02 -11.39 10.65
CA VAL A 262 9.33 -11.04 10.08
C VAL A 262 9.22 -9.93 9.05
N LEU A 263 10.27 -9.10 8.97
CA LEU A 263 10.36 -8.01 8.00
C LEU A 263 10.49 -8.54 6.57
N ARG A 264 10.14 -7.72 5.60
CA ARG A 264 10.20 -8.05 4.16
C ARG A 264 11.61 -8.42 3.67
N SER A 265 12.64 -7.99 4.38
CA SER A 265 14.04 -8.35 4.13
C SER A 265 14.44 -9.73 4.66
N ASP A 266 13.66 -10.34 5.56
CA ASP A 266 13.94 -11.64 6.15
C ASP A 266 13.77 -12.77 5.12
N ALA A 267 14.58 -13.84 5.27
CA ALA A 267 14.52 -15.02 4.41
C ALA A 267 13.18 -15.76 4.48
N ASP A 268 12.53 -15.75 5.63
CA ASP A 268 11.23 -16.42 5.85
C ASP A 268 10.04 -15.63 5.25
N TYR A 269 10.23 -14.35 4.86
CA TYR A 269 9.12 -13.50 4.44
C TYR A 269 8.40 -14.01 3.18
N ILE A 270 9.15 -14.42 2.14
CA ILE A 270 8.53 -14.94 0.90
C ILE A 270 7.83 -16.28 1.17
N PRO A 271 8.45 -17.28 1.84
CA PRO A 271 7.77 -18.50 2.26
C PRO A 271 6.52 -18.25 3.10
N LEU A 272 6.58 -17.32 4.06
CA LEU A 272 5.43 -16.95 4.88
C LEU A 272 4.32 -16.27 4.03
N ARG A 273 4.66 -15.45 3.06
CA ARG A 273 3.69 -14.87 2.13
C ARG A 273 2.96 -15.96 1.35
N ILE A 274 3.66 -17.01 0.91
CA ILE A 274 3.05 -18.16 0.23
C ILE A 274 2.05 -18.86 1.16
N LEU A 275 2.45 -19.09 2.40
CA LEU A 275 1.61 -19.73 3.42
C LEU A 275 0.36 -18.88 3.75
N VAL A 276 0.51 -17.57 3.95
CA VAL A 276 -0.61 -16.66 4.21
C VAL A 276 -1.54 -16.57 2.99
N THR A 277 -0.99 -16.69 1.78
CA THR A 277 -1.82 -16.78 0.56
C THR A 277 -2.65 -18.07 0.55
N ALA A 278 -2.08 -19.20 0.94
CA ALA A 278 -2.84 -20.46 1.10
C ALA A 278 -3.95 -20.32 2.14
N LEU A 279 -3.67 -19.62 3.25
CA LEU A 279 -4.65 -19.39 4.31
C LEU A 279 -5.85 -18.58 3.82
N GLY A 280 -5.63 -17.40 3.21
CA GLY A 280 -6.72 -16.47 2.89
C GLY A 280 -6.41 -15.46 1.76
N GLY A 281 -5.37 -15.67 0.95
CA GLY A 281 -4.91 -14.68 -0.02
C GLY A 281 -5.57 -14.74 -1.39
N TYR A 282 -6.43 -15.72 -1.66
CA TYR A 282 -7.14 -15.87 -2.94
C TYR A 282 -8.47 -16.59 -2.77
N PHE A 283 -9.27 -16.64 -3.85
CA PHE A 283 -10.61 -17.21 -3.81
C PHE A 283 -10.65 -18.70 -3.41
N GLY A 284 -9.71 -19.51 -3.88
CA GLY A 284 -9.59 -20.93 -3.52
C GLY A 284 -8.79 -21.20 -2.24
N SER A 285 -8.56 -20.19 -1.39
CA SER A 285 -7.84 -20.33 -0.12
C SER A 285 -8.68 -21.01 0.96
N ARG A 286 -8.04 -21.53 1.99
CA ARG A 286 -8.70 -22.31 3.06
C ARG A 286 -9.80 -21.55 3.77
N LEU A 287 -9.55 -20.29 4.16
CA LEU A 287 -10.56 -19.46 4.82
C LEU A 287 -11.75 -19.16 3.90
N MET A 288 -11.51 -18.91 2.62
CA MET A 288 -12.58 -18.66 1.66
C MET A 288 -13.44 -19.90 1.46
N THR A 289 -12.82 -21.05 1.28
CA THR A 289 -13.54 -22.34 1.11
C THR A 289 -14.33 -22.67 2.37
N ASN A 290 -13.70 -22.66 3.56
CA ASN A 290 -14.37 -23.04 4.82
C ASN A 290 -15.49 -22.06 5.22
N ILE A 291 -15.16 -20.76 5.30
CA ILE A 291 -16.05 -19.78 5.98
C ILE A 291 -17.08 -19.21 5.01
N ARG A 292 -16.70 -19.00 3.73
CA ARG A 292 -17.59 -18.44 2.72
C ARG A 292 -18.38 -19.53 1.97
N GLU A 293 -17.68 -20.55 1.41
CA GLU A 293 -18.33 -21.52 0.51
C GLU A 293 -19.05 -22.60 1.29
N ASP A 294 -18.40 -23.24 2.27
CA ASP A 294 -18.99 -24.37 3.01
C ASP A 294 -20.00 -23.93 4.07
N LYS A 295 -19.69 -22.85 4.81
CA LYS A 295 -20.50 -22.40 5.95
C LYS A 295 -21.41 -21.23 5.63
N GLY A 296 -21.09 -20.42 4.61
CA GLY A 296 -21.91 -19.27 4.22
C GLY A 296 -21.96 -18.14 5.24
N TYR A 297 -20.98 -18.04 6.15
CA TYR A 297 -20.98 -17.05 7.24
C TYR A 297 -20.63 -15.63 6.76
N THR A 298 -19.99 -15.50 5.60
CA THR A 298 -19.52 -14.22 5.06
C THR A 298 -19.60 -14.18 3.54
N TYR A 299 -19.63 -12.96 2.99
CA TYR A 299 -19.41 -12.73 1.56
C TYR A 299 -17.93 -12.74 1.18
N GLY A 300 -17.01 -12.57 2.15
CA GLY A 300 -15.59 -12.59 1.91
C GLY A 300 -14.77 -12.50 3.19
N ILE A 301 -13.67 -13.24 3.17
CA ILE A 301 -12.62 -13.22 4.20
C ILE A 301 -11.28 -13.19 3.50
N SER A 302 -10.33 -12.45 4.05
CA SER A 302 -8.98 -12.37 3.47
C SER A 302 -7.91 -12.47 4.55
N ALA A 303 -6.78 -13.07 4.19
CA ALA A 303 -5.54 -13.03 4.94
C ALA A 303 -4.44 -12.41 4.08
N SER A 304 -3.66 -11.50 4.65
CA SER A 304 -2.58 -10.79 3.96
C SER A 304 -1.38 -10.64 4.87
N LEU A 305 -0.20 -10.71 4.27
CA LEU A 305 1.05 -10.34 4.90
C LEU A 305 1.36 -8.88 4.54
N LEU A 306 1.22 -7.99 5.51
CA LEU A 306 1.42 -6.55 5.34
C LEU A 306 2.81 -6.18 5.87
N GLY A 307 3.59 -5.46 5.06
CA GLY A 307 4.93 -5.02 5.42
C GLY A 307 5.06 -3.51 5.28
N TYR A 308 5.64 -2.90 6.30
CA TYR A 308 6.17 -1.55 6.33
C TYR A 308 7.69 -1.62 6.37
N ARG A 309 8.40 -0.49 6.31
CA ARG A 309 9.88 -0.50 6.34
C ARG A 309 10.45 -1.25 7.54
N ASN A 310 9.91 -0.99 8.74
CA ASN A 310 10.43 -1.52 10.00
C ASN A 310 9.40 -2.34 10.77
N ASN A 311 8.32 -2.73 10.13
CA ASN A 311 7.26 -3.49 10.77
C ASN A 311 6.56 -4.39 9.73
N SER A 312 6.14 -5.56 10.15
CA SER A 312 5.33 -6.46 9.33
C SER A 312 4.37 -7.24 10.21
N PHE A 313 3.20 -7.54 9.69
CA PHE A 313 2.22 -8.32 10.41
C PHE A 313 1.31 -9.12 9.48
N ILE A 314 0.80 -10.22 9.99
CA ILE A 314 -0.27 -10.98 9.36
C ILE A 314 -1.59 -10.32 9.72
N SER A 315 -2.43 -10.05 8.74
CA SER A 315 -3.76 -9.46 8.93
C SER A 315 -4.82 -10.33 8.29
N ILE A 316 -5.82 -10.71 9.08
CA ILE A 316 -7.00 -11.43 8.62
C ILE A 316 -8.21 -10.53 8.88
N SER A 317 -9.09 -10.38 7.90
CA SER A 317 -10.28 -9.54 8.00
C SER A 317 -11.50 -10.20 7.39
N CYS A 318 -12.62 -10.08 8.08
CA CYS A 318 -13.93 -10.62 7.69
C CYS A 318 -15.05 -9.70 8.18
N GLN A 319 -16.13 -9.60 7.40
CA GLN A 319 -17.41 -9.08 7.88
C GLN A 319 -18.44 -10.21 7.76
N CYS A 320 -19.21 -10.42 8.80
CA CYS A 320 -20.20 -11.49 8.88
C CYS A 320 -21.47 -11.03 9.60
N ASP A 321 -22.52 -11.83 9.54
CA ASP A 321 -23.67 -11.64 10.40
C ASP A 321 -23.26 -11.74 11.88
N THR A 322 -23.88 -10.91 12.74
CA THR A 322 -23.54 -10.84 14.17
C THR A 322 -23.67 -12.20 14.88
N SER A 323 -24.60 -13.06 14.43
CA SER A 323 -24.80 -14.41 14.98
C SER A 323 -23.64 -15.37 14.73
N HIS A 324 -22.78 -15.09 13.74
CA HIS A 324 -21.65 -15.94 13.35
C HIS A 324 -20.28 -15.39 13.74
N THR A 325 -20.24 -14.26 14.44
CA THR A 325 -19.00 -13.54 14.76
C THR A 325 -17.93 -14.44 15.41
N TRP A 326 -18.32 -15.13 16.47
CA TRP A 326 -17.38 -15.97 17.23
C TRP A 326 -17.06 -17.29 16.54
N GLN A 327 -18.02 -17.82 15.76
CA GLN A 327 -17.78 -18.99 14.91
C GLN A 327 -16.71 -18.66 13.85
N VAL A 328 -16.81 -17.50 13.21
CA VAL A 328 -15.79 -17.03 12.24
C VAL A 328 -14.41 -16.91 12.91
N ALA A 329 -14.32 -16.27 14.08
CA ALA A 329 -13.06 -16.16 14.81
C ALA A 329 -12.47 -17.53 15.19
N LYS A 330 -13.31 -18.48 15.59
CA LYS A 330 -12.92 -19.87 15.88
C LYS A 330 -12.42 -20.60 14.63
N GLU A 331 -13.15 -20.48 13.52
CA GLU A 331 -12.75 -21.14 12.27
C GLU A 331 -11.43 -20.62 11.72
N ILE A 332 -11.16 -19.31 11.85
CA ILE A 332 -9.85 -18.73 11.50
C ILE A 332 -8.73 -19.43 12.30
N LYS A 333 -8.90 -19.55 13.61
CA LYS A 333 -7.92 -20.25 14.49
C LYS A 333 -7.75 -21.71 14.08
N THR A 334 -8.84 -22.40 13.79
CA THR A 334 -8.82 -23.80 13.36
C THR A 334 -8.04 -23.99 12.04
N GLU A 335 -8.23 -23.10 11.05
CA GLU A 335 -7.48 -23.20 9.78
C GLU A 335 -5.98 -22.90 9.97
N ILE A 336 -5.62 -22.01 10.90
CA ILE A 336 -4.22 -21.77 11.26
C ILE A 336 -3.61 -23.03 11.90
N GLU A 337 -4.32 -23.66 12.84
CA GLU A 337 -3.89 -24.89 13.53
C GLU A 337 -3.73 -26.05 12.54
N LYS A 338 -4.63 -26.19 11.55
CA LYS A 338 -4.46 -27.18 10.47
C LYS A 338 -3.20 -26.94 9.66
N LEU A 339 -2.88 -25.68 9.34
CA LEU A 339 -1.62 -25.36 8.63
C LEU A 339 -0.37 -25.67 9.45
N GLN A 340 -0.46 -25.61 10.78
CA GLN A 340 0.65 -25.94 11.69
C GLN A 340 0.84 -27.45 11.90
N ASN A 341 -0.21 -28.24 11.73
CA ASN A 341 -0.19 -29.67 12.05
C ASN A 341 -0.13 -30.56 10.79
N ASP A 342 -0.68 -30.08 9.68
CA ASP A 342 -0.85 -30.88 8.46
C ASP A 342 -0.10 -30.26 7.28
N THR A 343 0.55 -31.07 6.48
CA THR A 343 1.14 -30.64 5.22
C THR A 343 0.05 -30.25 4.22
N ILE A 344 0.32 -29.20 3.44
CA ILE A 344 -0.56 -28.80 2.33
C ILE A 344 -0.58 -29.94 1.27
N PRO A 345 -1.76 -30.42 0.83
CA PRO A 345 -1.88 -31.43 -0.21
C PRO A 345 -1.24 -30.96 -1.54
N ASP A 346 -0.70 -31.90 -2.31
CA ASP A 346 0.03 -31.59 -3.57
C ASP A 346 -0.83 -30.83 -4.60
N ASP A 347 -2.12 -31.13 -4.69
CA ASP A 347 -3.04 -30.46 -5.58
C ASP A 347 -3.36 -29.02 -5.13
N GLU A 348 -3.46 -28.79 -3.81
CA GLU A 348 -3.60 -27.45 -3.22
C GLU A 348 -2.33 -26.64 -3.45
N LEU A 349 -1.16 -27.22 -3.21
CA LEU A 349 0.12 -26.55 -3.43
C LEU A 349 0.32 -26.16 -4.90
N ARG A 350 -0.06 -27.04 -5.83
CA ARG A 350 0.01 -26.76 -7.26
C ARG A 350 -0.90 -25.61 -7.66
N ARG A 351 -2.16 -25.57 -7.19
CA ARG A 351 -3.09 -24.46 -7.43
C ARG A 351 -2.57 -23.15 -6.85
N LEU A 352 -2.05 -23.18 -5.63
CA LEU A 352 -1.46 -22.03 -4.95
C LEU A 352 -0.29 -21.45 -5.75
N LYS A 353 0.66 -22.30 -6.18
CA LYS A 353 1.80 -21.87 -7.01
C LYS A 353 1.34 -21.25 -8.32
N SER A 354 0.42 -21.91 -9.05
CA SER A 354 -0.13 -21.39 -10.30
C SER A 354 -0.82 -20.05 -10.11
N PHE A 355 -1.60 -19.86 -9.04
CA PHE A 355 -2.21 -18.58 -8.70
C PHE A 355 -1.15 -17.50 -8.46
N MET A 356 -0.16 -17.77 -7.62
CA MET A 356 0.86 -16.79 -7.25
C MET A 356 1.76 -16.40 -8.43
N ILE A 357 2.10 -17.36 -9.31
CA ILE A 357 2.86 -17.08 -10.53
C ILE A 357 2.04 -16.20 -11.47
N SER A 358 0.75 -16.49 -11.64
CA SER A 358 -0.16 -15.68 -12.47
C SER A 358 -0.35 -14.28 -11.90
N ASP A 359 -0.48 -14.15 -10.58
CA ASP A 359 -0.58 -12.86 -9.90
C ASP A 359 0.72 -12.04 -10.06
N LEU A 360 1.88 -12.70 -9.93
CA LEU A 360 3.17 -12.08 -10.17
C LEU A 360 3.34 -11.65 -11.64
N ALA A 361 2.91 -12.48 -12.61
CA ALA A 361 2.94 -12.13 -14.01
C ALA A 361 2.08 -10.91 -14.35
N ARG A 362 0.93 -10.73 -13.68
CA ARG A 362 0.05 -9.58 -13.86
C ARG A 362 0.74 -8.24 -13.50
N THR A 363 1.73 -8.25 -12.61
CA THR A 363 2.51 -7.03 -12.33
C THR A 363 3.36 -6.57 -13.51
N LEU A 364 3.47 -7.39 -14.56
CA LEU A 364 4.27 -7.10 -15.76
C LEU A 364 3.42 -6.70 -16.97
N ASP A 365 2.09 -6.60 -16.83
CA ASP A 365 1.16 -6.38 -17.94
C ASP A 365 1.35 -5.02 -18.63
N THR A 366 1.77 -4.01 -17.88
CA THR A 366 1.94 -2.64 -18.40
C THR A 366 3.23 -2.02 -17.88
N PRO A 367 3.80 -1.04 -18.60
CA PRO A 367 4.94 -0.25 -18.07
C PRO A 367 4.62 0.42 -16.73
N PHE A 368 3.37 0.78 -16.52
CA PHE A 368 2.92 1.44 -15.29
C PHE A 368 2.88 0.47 -14.12
N SER A 369 2.40 -0.76 -14.31
CA SER A 369 2.43 -1.80 -13.28
C SER A 369 3.85 -2.18 -12.86
N ILE A 370 4.77 -2.22 -13.83
CA ILE A 370 6.20 -2.46 -13.56
C ILE A 370 6.78 -1.29 -12.77
N ALA A 371 6.42 -0.04 -13.12
CA ALA A 371 6.85 1.14 -12.38
C ALA A 371 6.33 1.11 -10.93
N ASP A 372 5.06 0.75 -10.71
CA ASP A 372 4.48 0.57 -9.37
C ASP A 372 5.23 -0.48 -8.55
N TYR A 373 5.61 -1.59 -9.20
CA TYR A 373 6.41 -2.63 -8.56
C TYR A 373 7.78 -2.08 -8.10
N TYR A 374 8.52 -1.39 -8.99
CA TYR A 374 9.82 -0.81 -8.63
C TYR A 374 9.70 0.35 -7.65
N ALA A 375 8.65 1.17 -7.74
CA ALA A 375 8.34 2.17 -6.71
C ALA A 375 8.12 1.52 -5.34
N SER A 376 7.37 0.40 -5.29
CA SER A 376 7.18 -0.36 -4.05
C SER A 376 8.48 -0.94 -3.49
N LEU A 377 9.40 -1.42 -4.33
CA LEU A 377 10.72 -1.88 -3.87
C LEU A 377 11.53 -0.71 -3.31
N HIS A 378 11.59 0.40 -4.04
CA HIS A 378 12.30 1.61 -3.64
C HIS A 378 11.78 2.13 -2.29
N ASN A 379 10.47 2.33 -2.19
CA ASN A 379 9.80 2.87 -1.01
C ASN A 379 9.99 2.01 0.25
N ASN A 380 10.24 0.72 0.10
CA ASN A 380 10.49 -0.21 1.20
C ASN A 380 11.96 -0.62 1.33
N HIS A 381 12.88 0.02 0.62
CA HIS A 381 14.31 -0.26 0.63
C HIS A 381 14.63 -1.74 0.33
N ILE A 382 13.88 -2.33 -0.60
CA ILE A 382 14.04 -3.74 -1.03
C ILE A 382 14.87 -3.77 -2.32
N SER A 383 15.77 -4.73 -2.41
CA SER A 383 16.63 -4.87 -3.57
C SER A 383 15.84 -5.28 -4.83
N THR A 384 16.36 -4.89 -5.99
CA THR A 384 15.68 -5.07 -7.29
C THR A 384 15.61 -6.53 -7.75
N ASP A 385 16.35 -7.45 -7.12
CA ASP A 385 16.29 -8.90 -7.35
C ASP A 385 15.09 -9.60 -6.67
N TYR A 386 14.26 -8.82 -5.99
CA TYR A 386 13.15 -9.37 -5.20
C TYR A 386 12.15 -10.15 -6.05
N PHE A 387 11.94 -9.75 -7.31
CA PHE A 387 11.06 -10.47 -8.23
C PHE A 387 11.56 -11.87 -8.52
N GLU A 388 12.83 -11.99 -8.88
CA GLU A 388 13.49 -13.25 -9.18
C GLU A 388 13.51 -14.17 -7.96
N ARG A 389 13.75 -13.61 -6.77
CA ARG A 389 13.68 -14.37 -5.51
C ARG A 389 12.27 -14.88 -5.23
N GLN A 390 11.24 -14.06 -5.45
CA GLN A 390 9.85 -14.49 -5.31
C GLN A 390 9.52 -15.64 -6.26
N LEU A 391 9.85 -15.48 -7.55
CA LEU A 391 9.58 -16.49 -8.57
C LEU A 391 10.31 -17.81 -8.27
N THR A 392 11.58 -17.73 -7.90
CA THR A 392 12.39 -18.90 -7.52
C THR A 392 11.80 -19.61 -6.30
N THR A 393 11.44 -18.86 -5.27
CA THR A 393 10.87 -19.43 -4.04
C THR A 393 9.53 -20.10 -4.31
N ILE A 394 8.61 -19.44 -5.05
CA ILE A 394 7.31 -20.00 -5.38
C ILE A 394 7.48 -21.34 -6.14
N ASN A 395 8.40 -21.40 -7.11
CA ASN A 395 8.63 -22.60 -7.89
C ASN A 395 9.21 -23.75 -7.05
N SER A 396 10.18 -23.46 -6.19
CA SER A 396 10.95 -24.48 -5.47
C SER A 396 10.35 -24.92 -4.13
N ILE A 397 9.45 -24.13 -3.53
CA ILE A 397 8.93 -24.43 -2.18
C ILE A 397 8.18 -25.76 -2.15
N SER A 398 8.40 -26.53 -1.07
CA SER A 398 7.73 -27.81 -0.81
C SER A 398 6.65 -27.68 0.26
N ALA A 399 5.75 -28.66 0.33
CA ALA A 399 4.74 -28.75 1.39
C ALA A 399 5.37 -28.88 2.78
N SER A 400 6.50 -29.62 2.90
CA SER A 400 7.25 -29.72 4.16
C SER A 400 7.89 -28.40 4.59
N SER A 401 8.43 -27.63 3.64
CA SER A 401 8.96 -26.29 3.95
C SER A 401 7.86 -25.33 4.42
N LEU A 402 6.67 -25.40 3.82
CA LEU A 402 5.53 -24.60 4.28
C LEU A 402 5.04 -25.00 5.68
N LEU A 403 5.05 -26.29 6.01
CA LEU A 403 4.74 -26.76 7.35
C LEU A 403 5.75 -26.22 8.38
N ASP A 404 7.05 -26.29 8.08
CA ASP A 404 8.10 -25.71 8.95
C ASP A 404 7.88 -24.21 9.18
N ILE A 405 7.58 -23.44 8.13
CA ILE A 405 7.25 -22.02 8.23
C ILE A 405 5.99 -21.80 9.08
N ALA A 406 4.94 -22.62 8.92
CA ALA A 406 3.73 -22.53 9.73
C ALA A 406 4.02 -22.73 11.21
N GLN A 407 4.81 -23.74 11.55
CA GLN A 407 5.18 -24.04 12.93
C GLN A 407 6.03 -22.95 13.59
N ARG A 408 6.90 -22.29 12.81
CA ARG A 408 7.79 -21.25 13.34
C ARG A 408 7.17 -19.85 13.37
N ARG A 409 6.22 -19.55 12.45
CA ARG A 409 5.79 -18.17 12.15
C ARG A 409 4.29 -17.94 12.27
N LEU A 410 3.47 -18.95 12.44
CA LEU A 410 2.05 -18.79 12.74
C LEU A 410 1.79 -19.23 14.17
N SER A 411 0.83 -18.56 14.83
CA SER A 411 0.31 -18.97 16.14
C SER A 411 -1.11 -18.44 16.31
N SER A 412 -2.09 -19.33 16.41
CA SER A 412 -3.48 -18.95 16.68
C SER A 412 -3.64 -18.29 18.06
N ALA A 413 -2.78 -18.68 19.02
CA ALA A 413 -2.77 -18.15 20.39
C ALA A 413 -2.14 -16.75 20.51
N GLU A 414 -1.24 -16.39 19.59
CA GLU A 414 -0.55 -15.10 19.61
C GLU A 414 -1.26 -14.01 18.79
N MET A 415 -2.48 -14.27 18.33
CA MET A 415 -3.23 -13.27 17.58
C MET A 415 -3.95 -12.26 18.46
N LEU A 416 -3.79 -10.98 18.14
CA LEU A 416 -4.73 -9.95 18.55
C LEU A 416 -6.01 -10.13 17.74
N THR A 417 -7.15 -10.25 18.44
CA THR A 417 -8.48 -10.34 17.85
C THR A 417 -9.28 -9.09 18.19
N VAL A 418 -9.74 -8.35 17.20
CA VAL A 418 -10.64 -7.22 17.39
C VAL A 418 -11.96 -7.52 16.69
N VAL A 419 -13.04 -7.43 17.43
CA VAL A 419 -14.41 -7.56 16.93
C VAL A 419 -15.11 -6.21 17.10
N ALA A 420 -15.69 -5.68 16.03
CA ALA A 420 -16.55 -4.50 16.10
C ALA A 420 -17.95 -4.84 15.60
N GLY A 421 -18.97 -4.55 16.41
CA GLY A 421 -20.36 -4.86 16.09
C GLY A 421 -21.22 -5.14 17.32
N ASN A 422 -22.42 -5.64 17.11
CA ASN A 422 -23.30 -6.10 18.19
C ASN A 422 -22.91 -7.52 18.62
N ALA A 423 -21.66 -7.69 19.06
CA ALA A 423 -21.10 -8.98 19.46
C ALA A 423 -21.18 -9.12 20.99
N LYS A 424 -22.38 -9.31 21.51
CA LYS A 424 -22.56 -9.65 22.93
C LYS A 424 -22.00 -11.05 23.16
N GLU A 425 -20.87 -11.08 23.91
CA GLU A 425 -20.25 -12.23 24.58
C GLU A 425 -19.68 -13.38 23.73
N LEU A 426 -18.52 -13.82 24.21
CA LEU A 426 -17.92 -15.14 23.99
C LEU A 426 -18.80 -16.25 24.61
#